data_9d0647d33fded0913c0abe8a0204c3f6
#
_entry.id   9d0647d33fded0913c0abe8a0204c3f6
#
_cell.length_a   1.000
_cell.length_b   1.000
_cell.length_c   1.000
_cell.angle_alpha   90.00
_cell.angle_beta   90.00
_cell.angle_gamma   90.00
#
_symmetry.space_group_name_H-M   'P 1'
#
loop_
_entity.id
_entity.type
_entity.pdbx_description
1 polymer ?
#
loop_
_entity_poly.entity_id
_entity_poly.type
_entity_poly.pdbx_seq_one_letter_code
_entity_poly.pdbx_strand_id
1 'polypeptide(L)'
;MAAALTNINAPNAAYLTDASLSALSGELRGASGKLRAEIAPADTPVSSSSVPAGTALKVRETDSSGSTAAPSAGIFRLALAVGNAIKPIADFSLIATRPRSDKVNGKVGLYYLGNWPGETGPVKAPAKAPPDRYRPPSGFIEVTEANADTRISDHFKLRDFLTHDQPNVWPKYLVIEMRNVDKLELVLADLASHGVNVDGVRVMSGFRTPQYNKAGGDPSGRAGLSRHMYGDAADIFIDNDGNGAMDDLNHDGRVDINDARVILAAVDRVEAAHPELVGGAGVYPAESGHGPFIHIDSRGYHARWIGSGGGS
;
A
#
# COMPACT_ATOMS: atom_id res chain seq x y z
N MET A 1 -32.58 -2.68 -11.34
CA MET A 1 -31.86 -1.60 -10.65
C MET A 1 -32.47 -0.22 -10.89
N ALA A 2 -32.84 0.20 -12.12
CA ALA A 2 -33.48 1.49 -12.39
C ALA A 2 -34.80 1.72 -11.61
N ALA A 3 -35.61 0.67 -11.41
CA ALA A 3 -36.88 0.79 -10.66
C ALA A 3 -36.70 1.06 -9.14
N ALA A 4 -35.57 0.69 -8.56
CA ALA A 4 -35.29 0.95 -7.16
C ALA A 4 -34.78 2.38 -6.91
N LEU A 5 -34.18 3.02 -7.91
CA LEU A 5 -33.68 4.41 -7.84
C LEU A 5 -34.81 5.45 -8.00
N THR A 6 -35.93 5.09 -8.61
CA THR A 6 -37.08 6.01 -8.78
C THR A 6 -37.87 6.26 -7.48
N ASN A 7 -37.60 5.50 -6.42
CA ASN A 7 -38.31 5.61 -5.15
C ASN A 7 -37.45 6.31 -4.05
N ILE A 8 -36.69 7.32 -4.44
CA ILE A 8 -35.78 8.10 -3.57
C ILE A 8 -36.51 8.77 -2.40
N ASN A 9 -37.83 8.95 -2.49
CA ASN A 9 -38.69 9.51 -1.42
C ASN A 9 -39.28 8.44 -0.50
N ALA A 10 -38.96 7.15 -0.69
CA ALA A 10 -39.43 6.10 0.20
C ALA A 10 -38.61 6.11 1.50
N PRO A 11 -39.22 5.84 2.67
CA PRO A 11 -38.55 5.77 3.96
C PRO A 11 -37.49 4.64 4.04
N ASN A 12 -37.26 3.88 2.97
CA ASN A 12 -36.31 2.79 2.84
C ASN A 12 -35.08 3.13 1.98
N ALA A 13 -34.52 4.32 2.10
CA ALA A 13 -33.19 4.64 1.57
C ALA A 13 -32.09 3.63 2.06
N ALA A 14 -32.34 2.95 3.17
CA ALA A 14 -31.51 1.85 3.68
C ALA A 14 -31.37 0.68 2.71
N TYR A 15 -32.41 0.34 1.96
CA TYR A 15 -32.43 -0.79 1.03
C TYR A 15 -31.55 -0.56 -0.21
N LEU A 16 -31.57 0.64 -0.74
CA LEU A 16 -30.72 1.06 -1.86
C LEU A 16 -29.22 1.05 -1.49
N THR A 17 -28.95 1.34 -0.22
CA THR A 17 -27.56 1.48 0.25
C THR A 17 -26.85 0.15 0.39
N ASP A 18 -27.50 -0.96 0.72
CA ASP A 18 -26.80 -2.22 0.97
C ASP A 18 -26.36 -2.93 -0.31
N ALA A 19 -27.19 -3.01 -1.33
CA ALA A 19 -26.80 -3.58 -2.63
C ALA A 19 -25.78 -2.70 -3.36
N SER A 20 -25.96 -1.36 -3.34
CA SER A 20 -25.05 -0.41 -3.97
C SER A 20 -23.73 -0.32 -3.23
N LEU A 21 -23.72 -0.38 -1.90
CA LEU A 21 -22.51 -0.43 -1.08
C LEU A 21 -21.76 -1.74 -1.27
N SER A 22 -22.45 -2.85 -1.48
CA SER A 22 -21.82 -4.16 -1.72
C SER A 22 -21.05 -4.16 -3.04
N ALA A 23 -21.64 -3.63 -4.11
CA ALA A 23 -20.96 -3.50 -5.41
C ALA A 23 -19.76 -2.55 -5.35
N LEU A 24 -19.96 -1.36 -4.76
CA LEU A 24 -18.91 -0.36 -4.58
C LEU A 24 -17.78 -0.85 -3.66
N SER A 25 -18.14 -1.53 -2.58
CA SER A 25 -17.16 -2.16 -1.69
C SER A 25 -16.32 -3.21 -2.41
N GLY A 26 -16.91 -3.98 -3.32
CA GLY A 26 -16.17 -4.94 -4.14
C GLY A 26 -15.12 -4.26 -5.02
N GLU A 27 -15.46 -3.13 -5.66
CA GLU A 27 -14.51 -2.36 -6.49
C GLU A 27 -13.39 -1.71 -5.66
N LEU A 28 -13.74 -1.06 -4.55
CA LEU A 28 -12.79 -0.33 -3.72
C LEU A 28 -11.82 -1.24 -2.95
N ARG A 29 -12.21 -2.48 -2.70
CA ARG A 29 -11.42 -3.39 -1.88
C ARG A 29 -10.33 -4.15 -2.63
N GLY A 30 -10.12 -3.85 -3.88
CA GLY A 30 -9.10 -4.47 -4.73
C GLY A 30 -9.41 -5.93 -5.09
N ALA A 31 -8.47 -6.58 -5.78
CA ALA A 31 -8.60 -7.98 -6.18
C ALA A 31 -8.62 -8.94 -4.96
N SER A 32 -7.97 -8.57 -3.88
CA SER A 32 -7.98 -9.32 -2.61
C SER A 32 -9.30 -9.21 -1.84
N GLY A 33 -10.10 -8.18 -2.11
CA GLY A 33 -11.26 -7.83 -1.30
C GLY A 33 -10.93 -7.25 0.09
N LYS A 34 -9.65 -6.97 0.36
CA LYS A 34 -9.15 -6.63 1.69
C LYS A 34 -8.61 -5.21 1.84
N LEU A 35 -8.61 -4.40 0.78
CA LEU A 35 -8.20 -3.00 0.87
C LEU A 35 -9.17 -2.20 1.75
N ARG A 36 -8.62 -1.26 2.54
CA ARG A 36 -9.34 -0.40 3.50
C ARG A 36 -9.12 1.08 3.23
N ALA A 37 -8.36 1.40 2.19
CA ALA A 37 -8.13 2.78 1.79
C ALA A 37 -7.96 2.91 0.27
N GLU A 38 -8.28 4.10 -0.22
CA GLU A 38 -7.89 4.60 -1.54
C GLU A 38 -6.96 5.79 -1.34
N ILE A 39 -5.96 5.94 -2.20
CA ILE A 39 -5.00 7.03 -2.16
C ILE A 39 -5.16 7.87 -3.42
N ALA A 40 -5.43 9.16 -3.28
CA ALA A 40 -5.59 10.09 -4.39
C ALA A 40 -4.97 11.46 -4.05
N PRO A 41 -4.57 12.27 -5.04
CA PRO A 41 -4.24 13.67 -4.80
C PRO A 41 -5.42 14.42 -4.17
N ALA A 42 -5.13 15.41 -3.31
CA ALA A 42 -6.16 16.36 -2.86
C ALA A 42 -6.84 17.03 -4.06
N ASP A 43 -8.07 17.47 -3.89
CA ASP A 43 -8.93 18.07 -4.94
C ASP A 43 -9.27 17.14 -6.12
N THR A 44 -8.83 15.87 -6.10
CA THR A 44 -9.25 14.88 -7.10
C THR A 44 -10.68 14.44 -6.80
N PRO A 45 -11.62 14.58 -7.76
CA PRO A 45 -12.98 14.05 -7.59
C PRO A 45 -12.96 12.54 -7.40
N VAL A 46 -13.61 12.05 -6.35
CA VAL A 46 -13.79 10.62 -6.16
C VAL A 46 -14.87 10.11 -7.11
N SER A 47 -14.54 9.05 -7.81
CA SER A 47 -15.44 8.40 -8.77
C SER A 47 -15.24 6.89 -8.73
N SER A 48 -16.27 6.17 -9.09
CA SER A 48 -16.23 4.71 -9.22
C SER A 48 -17.20 4.31 -10.31
N SER A 49 -16.85 3.33 -11.12
CA SER A 49 -17.69 2.77 -12.18
C SER A 49 -18.92 2.03 -11.60
N SER A 50 -18.81 1.58 -10.36
CA SER A 50 -19.87 0.85 -9.66
C SER A 50 -20.89 1.77 -8.97
N VAL A 51 -20.71 3.09 -9.02
CA VAL A 51 -21.69 4.04 -8.46
C VAL A 51 -22.95 4.07 -9.32
N PRO A 52 -24.12 3.67 -8.79
CA PRO A 52 -25.36 3.64 -9.57
C PRO A 52 -25.79 5.04 -10.04
N ALA A 53 -26.50 5.09 -11.16
CA ALA A 53 -27.08 6.33 -11.65
C ALA A 53 -27.99 7.00 -10.58
N GLY A 54 -27.85 8.30 -10.39
CA GLY A 54 -28.57 9.05 -9.35
C GLY A 54 -27.95 9.01 -7.95
N THR A 55 -26.81 8.31 -7.79
CA THR A 55 -26.00 8.33 -6.56
C THR A 55 -24.71 9.09 -6.80
N ALA A 56 -24.05 9.54 -5.73
CA ALA A 56 -22.73 10.15 -5.81
C ALA A 56 -21.84 9.65 -4.69
N LEU A 57 -20.59 9.38 -5.01
CA LEU A 57 -19.55 9.13 -4.01
C LEU A 57 -19.14 10.49 -3.41
N LYS A 58 -19.09 10.58 -2.10
CA LYS A 58 -18.77 11.80 -1.35
C LYS A 58 -17.64 11.57 -0.38
N VAL A 59 -16.78 12.56 -0.28
CA VAL A 59 -15.74 12.66 0.76
C VAL A 59 -16.31 13.40 1.95
N ARG A 60 -16.13 12.88 3.15
CA ARG A 60 -16.59 13.51 4.39
C ARG A 60 -15.44 13.76 5.34
N GLU A 61 -15.34 14.96 5.82
CA GLU A 61 -14.80 15.22 7.14
C GLU A 61 -15.84 14.76 8.17
N THR A 62 -15.42 14.47 9.39
CA THR A 62 -16.18 13.73 10.40
C THR A 62 -17.59 14.25 10.66
N ASP A 63 -17.93 15.52 10.31
CA ASP A 63 -19.22 16.14 10.63
C ASP A 63 -19.82 17.05 9.52
N SER A 64 -19.33 17.01 8.28
CA SER A 64 -19.78 17.94 7.22
C SER A 64 -20.65 17.29 6.14
N SER A 65 -21.36 18.12 5.36
CA SER A 65 -22.28 17.74 4.29
C SER A 65 -21.67 16.97 3.10
N GLY A 66 -20.37 16.74 3.12
CA GLY A 66 -19.63 15.98 2.12
C GLY A 66 -19.37 16.71 0.80
N SER A 67 -18.14 16.67 0.33
CA SER A 67 -17.69 17.15 -0.99
C SER A 67 -17.53 15.99 -1.96
N THR A 68 -17.38 16.27 -3.25
CA THR A 68 -16.99 15.28 -4.27
C THR A 68 -15.48 15.04 -4.34
N ALA A 69 -14.69 15.84 -3.62
CA ALA A 69 -13.22 15.72 -3.54
C ALA A 69 -12.76 16.06 -2.12
N ALA A 70 -11.60 15.55 -1.73
CA ALA A 70 -10.94 15.94 -0.49
C ALA A 70 -10.40 17.38 -0.63
N PRO A 71 -10.74 18.31 0.28
CA PRO A 71 -10.39 19.72 0.13
C PRO A 71 -8.92 20.01 0.41
N SER A 72 -8.20 19.06 1.03
CA SER A 72 -6.78 19.18 1.40
C SER A 72 -6.17 17.80 1.59
N ALA A 73 -4.85 17.74 1.79
CA ALA A 73 -4.21 16.50 2.23
C ALA A 73 -4.73 16.07 3.61
N GLY A 74 -4.94 14.76 3.78
CA GLY A 74 -5.46 14.19 5.02
C GLY A 74 -6.15 12.86 4.82
N ILE A 75 -6.80 12.38 5.88
CA ILE A 75 -7.54 11.11 5.86
C ILE A 75 -9.03 11.41 6.07
N PHE A 76 -9.82 10.97 5.11
CA PHE A 76 -11.25 11.26 5.04
C PHE A 76 -12.06 9.96 5.02
N ARG A 77 -13.34 10.05 5.33
CA ARG A 77 -14.31 8.96 5.13
C ARG A 77 -14.96 9.09 3.76
N LEU A 78 -15.16 7.96 3.10
CA LEU A 78 -16.03 7.91 1.92
C LEU A 78 -17.46 7.61 2.32
N ALA A 79 -18.39 8.16 1.58
CA ALA A 79 -19.81 7.92 1.76
C ALA A 79 -20.54 7.89 0.43
N LEU A 80 -21.57 7.06 0.34
CA LEU A 80 -22.50 7.06 -0.77
C LEU A 80 -23.67 8.03 -0.44
N ALA A 81 -23.94 8.97 -1.34
CA ALA A 81 -25.04 9.93 -1.22
C ALA A 81 -26.12 9.63 -2.24
N VAL A 82 -27.39 9.63 -1.80
CA VAL A 82 -28.59 9.49 -2.63
C VAL A 82 -29.57 10.56 -2.21
N GLY A 83 -29.77 11.60 -3.02
CA GLY A 83 -30.54 12.77 -2.60
C GLY A 83 -29.91 13.38 -1.34
N ASN A 84 -30.70 13.52 -0.27
CA ASN A 84 -30.25 14.03 1.03
C ASN A 84 -29.76 12.95 1.99
N ALA A 85 -29.86 11.67 1.61
CA ALA A 85 -29.39 10.56 2.43
C ALA A 85 -27.92 10.31 2.17
N ILE A 86 -27.13 10.18 3.24
CA ILE A 86 -25.68 9.91 3.17
C ILE A 86 -25.38 8.70 4.07
N LYS A 87 -24.76 7.66 3.51
CA LYS A 87 -24.32 6.48 4.25
C LYS A 87 -22.80 6.32 4.11
N PRO A 88 -22.04 6.36 5.21
CA PRO A 88 -20.61 6.18 5.16
C PRO A 88 -20.28 4.73 4.73
N ILE A 89 -19.21 4.60 3.97
CA ILE A 89 -18.61 3.29 3.67
C ILE A 89 -17.81 2.88 4.92
N ALA A 90 -18.26 1.81 5.57
CA ALA A 90 -17.65 1.35 6.80
C ALA A 90 -16.21 0.87 6.56
N ASP A 91 -15.32 1.18 7.51
CA ASP A 91 -13.93 0.73 7.52
C ASP A 91 -13.15 0.98 6.22
N PHE A 92 -13.47 2.08 5.54
CA PHE A 92 -12.78 2.52 4.35
C PHE A 92 -12.45 4.00 4.41
N SER A 93 -11.23 4.37 4.05
CA SER A 93 -10.74 5.75 4.09
C SER A 93 -10.28 6.22 2.72
N LEU A 94 -10.47 7.50 2.41
CA LEU A 94 -9.76 8.20 1.36
C LEU A 94 -8.55 8.90 1.99
N ILE A 95 -7.36 8.58 1.49
CA ILE A 95 -6.11 9.24 1.88
C ILE A 95 -5.75 10.23 0.79
N ALA A 96 -5.96 11.51 1.05
CA ALA A 96 -5.62 12.59 0.14
C ALA A 96 -4.16 13.01 0.33
N THR A 97 -3.37 12.95 -0.75
CA THR A 97 -1.94 13.22 -0.68
C THR A 97 -1.63 14.70 -0.80
N ARG A 98 -0.56 15.14 -0.13
CA ARG A 98 0.09 16.43 -0.39
C ARG A 98 0.76 16.42 -1.76
N PRO A 99 0.69 17.51 -2.52
CA PRO A 99 1.35 17.58 -3.81
C PRO A 99 2.88 17.57 -3.65
N ARG A 100 3.59 17.03 -4.63
CA ARG A 100 5.07 17.05 -4.65
C ARG A 100 5.65 18.47 -4.61
N SER A 101 4.92 19.48 -5.10
CA SER A 101 5.33 20.89 -5.04
C SER A 101 5.59 21.41 -3.63
N ASP A 102 5.03 20.76 -2.60
CA ASP A 102 5.29 21.11 -1.20
C ASP A 102 6.69 20.71 -0.74
N LYS A 103 7.41 19.90 -1.53
CA LYS A 103 8.78 19.52 -1.25
C LYS A 103 9.74 20.62 -1.70
N VAL A 104 10.41 21.26 -0.74
CA VAL A 104 11.41 22.31 -0.97
C VAL A 104 12.78 21.86 -0.44
N ASN A 105 13.80 21.89 -1.26
CA ASN A 105 15.16 21.45 -0.91
C ASN A 105 15.21 20.03 -0.32
N GLY A 106 14.41 19.12 -0.88
CA GLY A 106 14.32 17.73 -0.45
C GLY A 106 13.49 17.49 0.80
N LYS A 107 12.83 18.51 1.36
CA LYS A 107 12.04 18.43 2.60
C LYS A 107 10.58 18.78 2.36
N VAL A 108 9.71 18.17 3.16
CA VAL A 108 8.34 18.66 3.41
C VAL A 108 8.27 19.00 4.90
N GLY A 109 8.13 20.28 5.21
CA GLY A 109 8.29 20.77 6.58
C GLY A 109 9.69 20.46 7.14
N LEU A 110 9.73 19.76 8.26
CA LEU A 110 10.99 19.33 8.89
C LEU A 110 11.49 17.96 8.41
N TYR A 111 10.62 17.16 7.76
CA TYR A 111 10.95 15.82 7.34
C TYR A 111 11.75 15.81 6.04
N TYR A 112 12.91 15.16 6.03
CA TYR A 112 13.82 15.13 4.88
C TYR A 112 13.61 13.85 4.04
N LEU A 113 12.98 14.01 2.90
CA LEU A 113 12.78 12.95 1.90
C LEU A 113 14.01 12.72 1.02
N GLY A 114 14.75 13.77 0.70
CA GLY A 114 15.76 13.76 -0.35
C GLY A 114 15.15 13.92 -1.75
N ASN A 115 15.94 13.60 -2.78
CA ASN A 115 15.52 13.72 -4.18
C ASN A 115 15.51 12.36 -4.86
N TRP A 116 14.45 12.09 -5.61
CA TRP A 116 14.38 10.92 -6.47
C TRP A 116 15.35 11.05 -7.66
N PRO A 117 15.87 9.94 -8.20
CA PRO A 117 16.78 9.99 -9.34
C PRO A 117 16.25 10.81 -10.51
N GLY A 118 14.96 10.73 -10.81
CA GLY A 118 14.31 11.49 -11.89
C GLY A 118 14.19 13.00 -11.66
N GLU A 119 14.45 13.49 -10.45
CA GLU A 119 14.45 14.93 -10.13
C GLU A 119 15.82 15.58 -10.35
N THR A 120 16.89 14.79 -10.32
CA THR A 120 18.27 15.30 -10.40
C THR A 120 18.94 15.01 -11.74
N GLY A 121 18.27 14.31 -12.62
CA GLY A 121 18.78 13.96 -13.95
C GLY A 121 18.03 12.80 -14.59
N PRO A 122 18.40 12.39 -15.80
CA PRO A 122 17.74 11.30 -16.49
C PRO A 122 17.95 9.96 -15.76
N VAL A 123 16.88 9.18 -15.67
CA VAL A 123 16.90 7.84 -15.08
C VAL A 123 17.10 6.81 -16.18
N LYS A 124 18.14 5.98 -16.05
CA LYS A 124 18.32 4.79 -16.88
C LYS A 124 17.52 3.65 -16.27
N ALA A 125 16.22 3.65 -16.50
CA ALA A 125 15.34 2.55 -16.08
C ALA A 125 15.69 1.25 -16.82
N PRO A 126 15.41 0.07 -16.23
CA PRO A 126 15.53 -1.20 -16.94
C PRO A 126 14.66 -1.21 -18.21
N ALA A 127 15.16 -1.76 -19.31
CA ALA A 127 14.46 -1.77 -20.60
C ALA A 127 13.08 -2.47 -20.55
N LYS A 128 12.88 -3.38 -19.60
CA LYS A 128 11.60 -4.09 -19.36
C LYS A 128 10.60 -3.28 -18.53
N ALA A 129 11.03 -2.17 -17.93
CA ALA A 129 10.17 -1.39 -17.05
C ALA A 129 9.13 -0.58 -17.84
N PRO A 130 7.86 -0.56 -17.41
CA PRO A 130 6.91 0.39 -17.92
C PRO A 130 7.42 1.83 -17.73
N PRO A 131 7.16 2.76 -18.69
CA PRO A 131 7.79 4.09 -18.73
C PRO A 131 7.59 4.93 -17.47
N ASP A 132 6.46 4.74 -16.78
CA ASP A 132 6.07 5.57 -15.63
C ASP A 132 6.55 5.04 -14.28
N ARG A 133 7.07 3.81 -14.22
CA ARG A 133 7.42 3.14 -12.96
C ARG A 133 8.59 3.77 -12.19
N TYR A 134 9.38 4.57 -12.84
CA TYR A 134 10.54 5.26 -12.24
C TYR A 134 10.38 6.78 -12.22
N ARG A 135 9.16 7.27 -12.44
CA ARG A 135 8.87 8.70 -12.23
C ARG A 135 8.79 9.01 -10.75
N PRO A 136 9.31 10.15 -10.31
CA PRO A 136 9.08 10.62 -8.95
C PRO A 136 7.58 10.68 -8.63
N PRO A 137 7.17 10.33 -7.40
CA PRO A 137 5.76 10.34 -7.02
C PRO A 137 5.15 11.74 -7.17
N SER A 138 3.87 11.79 -7.50
CA SER A 138 3.12 13.05 -7.67
C SER A 138 2.78 13.73 -6.34
N GLY A 139 2.74 12.96 -5.25
CA GLY A 139 2.41 13.45 -3.92
C GLY A 139 2.84 12.50 -2.82
N PHE A 140 2.58 12.92 -1.58
CA PHE A 140 2.99 12.23 -0.37
C PHE A 140 1.82 12.08 0.59
N ILE A 141 1.70 10.91 1.21
CA ILE A 141 0.81 10.69 2.35
C ILE A 141 1.43 11.37 3.58
N GLU A 142 0.68 12.22 4.23
CA GLU A 142 1.07 12.82 5.50
C GLU A 142 0.66 11.92 6.65
N VAL A 143 1.63 11.44 7.41
CA VAL A 143 1.41 10.58 8.57
C VAL A 143 1.83 11.31 9.84
N THR A 144 0.87 11.47 10.73
CA THR A 144 1.08 12.00 12.09
C THR A 144 1.07 10.85 13.10
N GLU A 145 1.48 11.10 14.34
CA GLU A 145 1.35 10.12 15.42
C GLU A 145 -0.11 9.67 15.60
N ALA A 146 -1.06 10.59 15.44
CA ALA A 146 -2.49 10.32 15.62
C ALA A 146 -3.11 9.46 14.51
N ASN A 147 -2.61 9.53 13.27
CA ASN A 147 -3.17 8.79 12.14
C ASN A 147 -2.33 7.61 11.67
N ALA A 148 -1.17 7.36 12.27
CA ALA A 148 -0.26 6.30 11.87
C ALA A 148 -0.91 4.89 11.93
N ASP A 149 -1.89 4.68 12.78
CA ASP A 149 -2.65 3.43 12.91
C ASP A 149 -3.81 3.29 11.91
N THR A 150 -3.96 4.23 10.98
CA THR A 150 -4.98 4.09 9.92
C THR A 150 -4.73 2.83 9.11
N ARG A 151 -5.74 1.96 9.07
CA ARG A 151 -5.70 0.73 8.28
C ARG A 151 -5.79 1.05 6.79
N ILE A 152 -4.87 0.49 6.03
CA ILE A 152 -4.89 0.55 4.56
C ILE A 152 -5.36 -0.76 3.94
N SER A 153 -5.29 -1.86 4.71
CA SER A 153 -5.86 -3.16 4.36
C SER A 153 -6.19 -3.97 5.62
N ASP A 154 -6.56 -5.23 5.48
CA ASP A 154 -6.88 -6.08 6.63
C ASP A 154 -5.67 -6.36 7.52
N HIS A 155 -4.47 -6.50 6.96
CA HIS A 155 -3.27 -6.78 7.73
C HIS A 155 -2.38 -5.56 7.96
N PHE A 156 -2.49 -4.49 7.15
CA PHE A 156 -1.52 -3.41 7.12
C PHE A 156 -2.09 -2.05 7.51
N LYS A 157 -1.23 -1.24 8.16
CA LYS A 157 -1.47 0.14 8.57
C LYS A 157 -0.43 1.07 7.96
N LEU A 158 -0.68 2.38 7.98
CA LEU A 158 0.29 3.37 7.48
C LEU A 158 1.64 3.27 8.19
N ARG A 159 1.66 3.03 9.52
CA ARG A 159 2.90 2.93 10.30
C ARG A 159 3.83 1.84 9.82
N ASP A 160 3.31 0.75 9.28
CA ASP A 160 4.09 -0.41 8.84
C ASP A 160 4.97 -0.08 7.63
N PHE A 161 4.63 0.98 6.90
CA PHE A 161 5.37 1.43 5.71
C PHE A 161 6.26 2.64 5.95
N LEU A 162 6.34 3.17 7.16
CA LEU A 162 7.19 4.33 7.46
C LEU A 162 8.67 3.99 7.33
N THR A 163 9.45 4.93 6.79
CA THR A 163 10.91 4.82 6.79
C THR A 163 11.45 4.86 8.23
N HIS A 164 12.46 4.05 8.52
CA HIS A 164 13.04 3.90 9.86
C HIS A 164 13.97 5.05 10.29
N ASP A 165 14.13 6.07 9.45
CA ASP A 165 14.92 7.25 9.77
C ASP A 165 14.10 8.35 10.48
N GLN A 166 14.78 9.36 11.00
CA GLN A 166 14.17 10.54 11.60
C GLN A 166 13.08 10.20 12.64
N PRO A 167 13.40 9.39 13.68
CA PRO A 167 12.38 8.83 14.58
C PRO A 167 11.56 9.92 15.31
N ASN A 168 12.14 11.08 15.59
CA ASN A 168 11.53 12.16 16.35
C ASN A 168 10.95 13.28 15.47
N VAL A 169 10.90 13.11 14.15
CA VAL A 169 10.36 14.12 13.22
C VAL A 169 8.96 13.72 12.79
N TRP A 170 7.98 14.54 13.12
CA TRP A 170 6.60 14.43 12.69
C TRP A 170 6.08 15.77 12.12
N PRO A 171 5.13 15.75 11.18
CA PRO A 171 4.64 14.57 10.47
C PRO A 171 5.72 13.91 9.61
N LYS A 172 5.57 12.60 9.35
CA LYS A 172 6.35 11.85 8.36
C LYS A 172 5.60 11.81 7.03
N TYR A 173 6.36 11.60 5.97
CA TYR A 173 5.79 11.52 4.63
C TYR A 173 6.23 10.24 3.94
N LEU A 174 5.28 9.55 3.31
CA LEU A 174 5.54 8.29 2.62
C LEU A 174 4.76 8.21 1.30
N VAL A 175 5.12 7.23 0.49
CA VAL A 175 4.42 6.83 -0.74
C VAL A 175 4.02 5.38 -0.61
N ILE A 176 2.79 5.05 -0.96
CA ILE A 176 2.27 3.68 -1.06
C ILE A 176 1.49 3.55 -2.37
N GLU A 177 1.81 2.52 -3.12
CA GLU A 177 1.02 2.06 -4.24
C GLU A 177 0.05 0.96 -3.74
N MET A 178 -1.24 1.27 -3.73
CA MET A 178 -2.26 0.33 -3.23
C MET A 178 -2.26 -1.01 -3.98
N ARG A 179 -1.83 -1.01 -5.23
CA ARG A 179 -1.61 -2.21 -6.01
C ARG A 179 -0.62 -3.19 -5.36
N ASN A 180 0.44 -2.69 -4.70
CA ASN A 180 1.36 -3.56 -3.97
C ASN A 180 0.74 -4.09 -2.68
N VAL A 181 -0.04 -3.27 -1.98
CA VAL A 181 -0.78 -3.70 -0.78
C VAL A 181 -1.79 -4.79 -1.15
N ASP A 182 -2.52 -4.63 -2.26
CA ASP A 182 -3.46 -5.64 -2.76
C ASP A 182 -2.75 -6.97 -3.09
N LYS A 183 -1.58 -6.90 -3.74
CA LYS A 183 -0.73 -8.06 -3.98
C LYS A 183 -0.30 -8.75 -2.69
N LEU A 184 0.15 -8.00 -1.68
CA LEU A 184 0.52 -8.56 -0.38
C LEU A 184 -0.65 -9.28 0.28
N GLU A 185 -1.85 -8.71 0.25
CA GLU A 185 -3.06 -9.32 0.80
C GLU A 185 -3.44 -10.61 0.07
N LEU A 186 -3.29 -10.66 -1.27
CA LEU A 186 -3.48 -11.89 -2.05
C LEU A 186 -2.45 -12.96 -1.69
N VAL A 187 -1.18 -12.58 -1.50
CA VAL A 187 -0.11 -13.51 -1.07
C VAL A 187 -0.43 -14.08 0.30
N LEU A 188 -0.88 -13.26 1.25
CA LEU A 188 -1.29 -13.74 2.57
C LEU A 188 -2.51 -14.66 2.50
N ALA A 189 -3.49 -14.34 1.66
CA ALA A 189 -4.66 -15.20 1.44
C ALA A 189 -4.28 -16.55 0.82
N ASP A 190 -3.34 -16.56 -0.13
CA ASP A 190 -2.81 -17.79 -0.72
C ASP A 190 -2.07 -18.63 0.30
N LEU A 191 -1.19 -18.03 1.10
CA LEU A 191 -0.48 -18.72 2.20
C LEU A 191 -1.45 -19.34 3.21
N ALA A 192 -2.46 -18.57 3.64
CA ALA A 192 -3.48 -19.07 4.57
C ALA A 192 -4.27 -20.25 3.98
N SER A 193 -4.58 -20.22 2.67
CA SER A 193 -5.25 -21.33 1.98
C SER A 193 -4.40 -22.60 1.92
N HIS A 194 -3.07 -22.46 2.06
CA HIS A 194 -2.12 -23.56 2.11
C HIS A 194 -1.68 -23.93 3.54
N GLY A 195 -2.42 -23.44 4.56
CA GLY A 195 -2.22 -23.83 5.95
C GLY A 195 -1.18 -23.03 6.73
N VAL A 196 -0.63 -21.96 6.15
CA VAL A 196 0.30 -21.07 6.86
C VAL A 196 -0.50 -20.04 7.67
N ASN A 197 -0.23 -19.95 8.99
CA ASN A 197 -0.77 -18.85 9.79
C ASN A 197 -0.09 -17.54 9.38
N VAL A 198 -0.87 -16.54 9.01
CA VAL A 198 -0.39 -15.23 8.52
C VAL A 198 -0.65 -14.07 9.47
N ASP A 199 -1.25 -14.33 10.65
CA ASP A 199 -1.61 -13.28 11.63
C ASP A 199 -0.39 -12.49 12.11
N GLY A 200 0.77 -13.14 12.15
CA GLY A 200 2.05 -12.55 12.53
C GLY A 200 2.80 -11.85 11.40
N VAL A 201 2.17 -11.50 10.26
CA VAL A 201 2.87 -10.79 9.19
C VAL A 201 3.46 -9.47 9.68
N ARG A 202 4.74 -9.24 9.34
CA ARG A 202 5.50 -8.03 9.66
C ARG A 202 6.06 -7.40 8.40
N VAL A 203 6.01 -6.08 8.33
CA VAL A 203 6.74 -5.30 7.32
C VAL A 203 8.07 -4.87 7.94
N MET A 204 9.16 -5.48 7.50
CA MET A 204 10.50 -5.10 7.92
C MET A 204 10.92 -3.78 7.30
N SER A 205 10.53 -3.54 6.04
CA SER A 205 10.79 -2.28 5.33
C SER A 205 9.71 -2.05 4.29
N GLY A 206 8.98 -0.94 4.43
CA GLY A 206 8.03 -0.46 3.44
C GLY A 206 8.63 0.64 2.56
N PHE A 207 8.11 1.85 2.65
CA PHE A 207 8.65 3.00 1.93
C PHE A 207 10.04 3.38 2.48
N ARG A 208 10.96 3.71 1.56
CA ARG A 208 12.28 4.29 1.90
C ARG A 208 12.40 5.64 1.25
N THR A 209 12.67 6.68 2.04
CA THR A 209 13.01 7.98 1.47
C THR A 209 14.25 7.85 0.59
N PRO A 210 14.35 8.60 -0.52
CA PRO A 210 15.58 8.63 -1.34
C PRO A 210 16.83 8.90 -0.53
N GLN A 211 16.74 9.76 0.49
CA GLN A 211 17.85 10.03 1.38
C GLN A 211 18.26 8.79 2.18
N TYR A 212 17.29 8.10 2.81
CA TYR A 212 17.58 6.89 3.58
C TYR A 212 18.11 5.76 2.71
N ASN A 213 17.56 5.63 1.50
CA ASN A 213 18.05 4.66 0.54
C ASN A 213 19.50 4.92 0.15
N LYS A 214 19.87 6.19 -0.09
CA LYS A 214 21.23 6.60 -0.42
C LYS A 214 22.20 6.42 0.75
N ALA A 215 21.77 6.68 1.99
CA ALA A 215 22.61 6.54 3.18
C ALA A 215 23.00 5.06 3.45
N GLY A 216 22.17 4.12 3.04
CA GLY A 216 22.48 2.69 3.09
C GLY A 216 23.07 2.15 1.79
N GLY A 217 23.62 3.00 0.90
CA GLY A 217 24.03 2.70 -0.46
C GLY A 217 25.00 1.53 -0.64
N ASP A 218 25.48 1.34 -1.87
CA ASP A 218 26.49 0.34 -2.18
C ASP A 218 27.76 0.54 -1.31
N PRO A 219 28.27 -0.48 -0.56
CA PRO A 219 28.01 -1.92 -0.71
C PRO A 219 26.88 -2.52 0.14
N SER A 220 26.03 -1.75 0.83
CA SER A 220 24.96 -2.28 1.71
C SER A 220 23.81 -2.98 0.97
N GLY A 221 23.94 -3.22 -0.33
CA GLY A 221 22.96 -3.95 -1.12
C GLY A 221 21.69 -3.18 -1.51
N ARG A 222 21.56 -1.88 -1.15
CA ARG A 222 20.42 -1.06 -1.57
C ARG A 222 20.58 -0.58 -2.99
N ALA A 223 19.71 -1.03 -3.89
CA ALA A 223 19.72 -0.62 -5.28
C ALA A 223 19.47 0.89 -5.42
N GLY A 224 20.23 1.57 -6.30
CA GLY A 224 20.06 3.01 -6.57
C GLY A 224 18.68 3.40 -7.13
N LEU A 225 17.98 2.45 -7.75
CA LEU A 225 16.60 2.56 -8.23
C LEU A 225 15.67 1.62 -7.44
N SER A 226 15.83 1.56 -6.12
CA SER A 226 15.03 0.71 -5.24
C SER A 226 13.54 1.00 -5.37
N ARG A 227 12.73 -0.05 -5.48
CA ARG A 227 11.26 0.05 -5.57
C ARG A 227 10.63 0.59 -4.29
N HIS A 228 11.28 0.43 -3.15
CA HIS A 228 10.83 1.05 -1.90
C HIS A 228 10.71 2.58 -1.99
N MET A 229 11.55 3.25 -2.79
CA MET A 229 11.45 4.70 -2.98
C MET A 229 10.20 5.13 -3.74
N TYR A 230 9.59 4.21 -4.48
CA TYR A 230 8.39 4.48 -5.27
C TYR A 230 7.10 3.97 -4.61
N GLY A 231 7.22 3.38 -3.42
CA GLY A 231 6.07 2.92 -2.62
C GLY A 231 5.40 1.64 -3.09
N ASP A 232 5.99 0.96 -4.07
CA ASP A 232 5.44 -0.28 -4.63
C ASP A 232 6.24 -1.54 -4.26
N ALA A 233 6.93 -1.48 -3.11
CA ALA A 233 7.67 -2.62 -2.54
C ALA A 233 7.52 -2.71 -1.02
N ALA A 234 7.60 -3.93 -0.52
CA ALA A 234 7.75 -4.23 0.90
C ALA A 234 8.67 -5.44 1.10
N ASP A 235 9.49 -5.37 2.15
CA ASP A 235 10.21 -6.50 2.71
C ASP A 235 9.36 -7.04 3.86
N ILE A 236 8.94 -8.30 3.81
CA ILE A 236 8.06 -8.92 4.79
C ILE A 236 8.60 -10.24 5.31
N PHE A 237 8.16 -10.61 6.50
CA PHE A 237 8.31 -11.94 7.10
C PHE A 237 7.10 -12.25 7.97
N ILE A 238 6.95 -13.51 8.40
CA ILE A 238 5.85 -13.95 9.27
C ILE A 238 6.45 -14.33 10.61
N ASP A 239 5.94 -13.74 11.70
CA ASP A 239 6.41 -13.84 13.08
C ASP A 239 5.18 -14.00 14.00
N ASN A 240 4.68 -15.22 14.11
CA ASN A 240 3.49 -15.51 14.91
C ASN A 240 3.81 -15.66 16.41
N ASP A 241 5.04 -16.02 16.75
CA ASP A 241 5.47 -16.17 18.14
C ASP A 241 6.00 -14.86 18.75
N GLY A 242 6.18 -13.82 17.93
CA GLY A 242 6.57 -12.48 18.37
C GLY A 242 8.04 -12.34 18.77
N ASN A 243 8.91 -13.23 18.28
CA ASN A 243 10.33 -13.22 18.61
C ASN A 243 11.17 -12.25 17.75
N GLY A 244 10.57 -11.62 16.73
CA GLY A 244 11.19 -10.65 15.84
C GLY A 244 11.92 -11.28 14.64
N ALA A 245 11.77 -12.58 14.43
CA ALA A 245 12.32 -13.30 13.28
C ALA A 245 11.22 -14.02 12.50
N MET A 246 11.53 -14.51 11.30
CA MET A 246 10.61 -15.35 10.53
C MET A 246 10.39 -16.69 11.25
N ASP A 247 9.17 -17.20 11.22
CA ASP A 247 8.83 -18.55 11.70
C ASP A 247 9.33 -19.63 10.73
N ASP A 248 9.41 -20.88 11.23
CA ASP A 248 9.61 -22.09 10.42
C ASP A 248 8.31 -22.38 9.62
N LEU A 249 8.22 -21.83 8.42
CA LEU A 249 7.03 -21.92 7.58
C LEU A 249 6.92 -23.22 6.81
N ASN A 250 8.04 -23.90 6.60
CA ASN A 250 8.11 -25.18 5.87
C ASN A 250 8.11 -26.40 6.83
N HIS A 251 8.17 -26.16 8.16
CA HIS A 251 8.14 -27.15 9.22
C HIS A 251 9.29 -28.16 9.15
N ASP A 252 10.48 -27.75 8.72
CA ASP A 252 11.68 -28.61 8.68
C ASP A 252 12.54 -28.53 9.96
N GLY A 253 12.11 -27.71 10.93
CA GLY A 253 12.78 -27.48 12.22
C GLY A 253 13.89 -26.45 12.16
N ARG A 254 13.97 -25.66 11.09
CA ARG A 254 14.96 -24.59 10.89
C ARG A 254 14.27 -23.31 10.43
N VAL A 255 14.85 -22.18 10.78
CA VAL A 255 14.44 -20.88 10.25
C VAL A 255 15.53 -20.38 9.33
N ASP A 256 15.28 -20.50 8.03
CA ASP A 256 16.26 -20.14 7.01
C ASP A 256 15.61 -19.60 5.71
N ILE A 257 16.38 -19.45 4.64
CA ILE A 257 15.89 -18.93 3.36
C ILE A 257 14.78 -19.80 2.75
N ASN A 258 14.63 -21.07 3.15
CA ASN A 258 13.59 -21.95 2.64
C ASN A 258 12.20 -21.52 3.13
N ASP A 259 12.10 -20.89 4.31
CA ASP A 259 10.86 -20.31 4.81
C ASP A 259 10.45 -19.10 3.95
N ALA A 260 11.40 -18.24 3.58
CA ALA A 260 11.14 -17.16 2.64
C ALA A 260 10.70 -17.69 1.25
N ARG A 261 11.16 -18.88 0.84
CA ARG A 261 10.74 -19.54 -0.41
C ARG A 261 9.29 -20.04 -0.35
N VAL A 262 8.75 -20.36 0.83
CA VAL A 262 7.31 -20.67 0.99
C VAL A 262 6.48 -19.45 0.55
N ILE A 263 6.88 -18.25 0.99
CA ILE A 263 6.21 -17.00 0.59
C ILE A 263 6.44 -16.72 -0.90
N LEU A 264 7.64 -16.97 -1.43
CA LEU A 264 7.93 -16.80 -2.86
C LEU A 264 7.03 -17.67 -3.75
N ALA A 265 6.77 -18.90 -3.34
CA ALA A 265 5.86 -19.79 -4.08
C ALA A 265 4.42 -19.23 -4.11
N ALA A 266 3.96 -18.60 -3.02
CA ALA A 266 2.68 -17.90 -2.99
C ALA A 266 2.68 -16.68 -3.94
N VAL A 267 3.76 -15.89 -3.98
CA VAL A 267 3.92 -14.79 -4.95
C VAL A 267 3.79 -15.28 -6.38
N ASP A 268 4.44 -16.40 -6.71
CA ASP A 268 4.40 -16.97 -8.08
C ASP A 268 2.97 -17.41 -8.46
N ARG A 269 2.23 -18.04 -7.54
CA ARG A 269 0.82 -18.40 -7.78
C ARG A 269 -0.07 -17.17 -7.94
N VAL A 270 0.10 -16.16 -7.10
CA VAL A 270 -0.66 -14.91 -7.18
C VAL A 270 -0.39 -14.19 -8.51
N GLU A 271 0.86 -14.06 -8.94
CA GLU A 271 1.20 -13.42 -10.23
C GLU A 271 0.68 -14.22 -11.43
N ALA A 272 0.60 -15.54 -11.33
CA ALA A 272 0.00 -16.37 -12.37
C ALA A 272 -1.52 -16.16 -12.48
N ALA A 273 -2.21 -15.96 -11.35
CA ALA A 273 -3.64 -15.67 -11.30
C ALA A 273 -3.98 -14.20 -11.60
N HIS A 274 -3.08 -13.29 -11.27
CA HIS A 274 -3.22 -11.83 -11.37
C HIS A 274 -2.02 -11.21 -12.13
N PRO A 275 -1.94 -11.41 -13.48
CA PRO A 275 -0.81 -10.90 -14.28
C PRO A 275 -0.61 -9.39 -14.21
N GLU A 276 -1.68 -8.64 -13.90
CA GLU A 276 -1.62 -7.19 -13.68
C GLU A 276 -0.78 -6.80 -12.47
N LEU A 277 -0.58 -7.72 -11.50
CA LEU A 277 0.21 -7.51 -10.29
C LEU A 277 1.66 -8.00 -10.41
N VAL A 278 2.08 -8.39 -11.62
CA VAL A 278 3.43 -8.90 -11.86
C VAL A 278 4.51 -7.94 -11.35
N GLY A 279 5.55 -8.50 -10.72
CA GLY A 279 6.62 -7.69 -10.17
C GLY A 279 7.88 -8.48 -9.80
N GLY A 280 8.65 -7.88 -8.91
CA GLY A 280 9.84 -8.50 -8.34
C GLY A 280 9.55 -9.27 -7.05
N ALA A 281 10.26 -10.36 -6.85
CA ALA A 281 10.37 -11.00 -5.55
C ALA A 281 11.79 -11.53 -5.34
N GLY A 282 12.35 -11.24 -4.16
CA GLY A 282 13.70 -11.67 -3.78
C GLY A 282 13.70 -12.26 -2.38
N VAL A 283 14.29 -13.43 -2.22
CA VAL A 283 14.48 -14.07 -0.92
C VAL A 283 15.86 -13.75 -0.37
N TYR A 284 15.92 -13.47 0.93
CA TYR A 284 17.14 -13.09 1.63
C TYR A 284 17.39 -14.03 2.79
N PRO A 285 18.62 -14.55 2.96
CA PRO A 285 18.98 -15.35 4.12
C PRO A 285 19.06 -14.49 5.39
N ALA A 286 19.13 -15.14 6.54
CA ALA A 286 19.45 -14.46 7.80
C ALA A 286 20.87 -13.90 7.80
N GLU A 287 21.03 -12.73 8.43
CA GLU A 287 22.33 -12.04 8.61
C GLU A 287 22.43 -11.38 9.98
N SER A 288 23.58 -10.72 10.25
CA SER A 288 23.73 -9.94 11.46
C SER A 288 22.73 -8.77 11.44
N GLY A 289 21.65 -8.86 12.22
CA GLY A 289 20.66 -7.80 12.34
C GLY A 289 19.27 -8.13 11.81
N HIS A 290 19.09 -9.22 11.06
CA HIS A 290 17.77 -9.70 10.65
C HIS A 290 17.73 -11.20 10.37
N GLY A 291 16.58 -11.83 10.59
CA GLY A 291 16.28 -13.18 10.11
C GLY A 291 16.06 -13.22 8.58
N PRO A 292 15.70 -14.38 8.03
CA PRO A 292 15.30 -14.48 6.63
C PRO A 292 14.07 -13.59 6.38
N PHE A 293 13.94 -13.08 5.14
CA PHE A 293 12.79 -12.30 4.71
C PHE A 293 12.60 -12.37 3.21
N ILE A 294 11.50 -11.84 2.71
CA ILE A 294 11.23 -11.71 1.29
C ILE A 294 10.92 -10.26 0.92
N HIS A 295 11.54 -9.80 -0.16
CA HIS A 295 11.13 -8.59 -0.87
C HIS A 295 10.03 -8.91 -1.86
N ILE A 296 8.96 -8.12 -1.89
CA ILE A 296 7.85 -8.23 -2.84
C ILE A 296 7.54 -6.86 -3.41
N ASP A 297 7.47 -6.74 -4.73
CA ASP A 297 7.08 -5.49 -5.38
C ASP A 297 6.13 -5.71 -6.57
N SER A 298 5.56 -4.61 -7.06
CA SER A 298 4.63 -4.57 -8.18
C SER A 298 5.17 -3.75 -9.37
N ARG A 299 6.47 -3.86 -9.64
CA ARG A 299 7.20 -3.07 -10.68
C ARG A 299 6.68 -3.22 -12.11
N GLY A 300 5.79 -4.17 -12.39
CA GLY A 300 5.17 -4.34 -13.71
C GLY A 300 5.93 -5.25 -14.67
N TYR A 301 6.96 -5.95 -14.20
CA TYR A 301 7.65 -7.02 -14.93
C TYR A 301 8.24 -8.04 -13.97
N HIS A 302 8.27 -9.29 -14.40
CA HIS A 302 8.76 -10.41 -13.60
C HIS A 302 10.27 -10.29 -13.34
N ALA A 303 10.65 -10.40 -12.06
CA ALA A 303 12.04 -10.48 -11.61
C ALA A 303 12.13 -11.35 -10.35
N ARG A 304 13.10 -12.28 -10.33
CA ARG A 304 13.38 -13.15 -9.18
C ARG A 304 14.87 -13.14 -8.88
N TRP A 305 15.19 -13.09 -7.59
CA TRP A 305 16.58 -13.15 -7.15
C TRP A 305 16.71 -13.74 -5.76
N ILE A 306 17.92 -14.18 -5.46
CA ILE A 306 18.36 -14.45 -4.11
C ILE A 306 19.23 -13.27 -3.72
N GLY A 307 18.85 -12.54 -2.66
CA GLY A 307 19.68 -11.48 -2.14
C GLY A 307 20.97 -12.10 -1.60
N SER A 308 22.11 -11.54 -2.00
CA SER A 308 23.33 -11.72 -1.22
C SER A 308 23.09 -10.92 0.03
N GLY A 309 23.08 -11.56 1.15
CA GLY A 309 23.24 -10.88 2.38
C GLY A 309 24.46 -9.98 2.25
N GLY A 310 24.39 -8.73 2.73
CA GLY A 310 25.51 -7.83 2.67
C GLY A 310 26.69 -8.44 3.41
N GLY A 311 27.50 -9.15 2.69
CA GLY A 311 28.67 -9.81 3.22
C GLY A 311 29.64 -8.76 3.73
N SER A 312 29.96 -8.87 5.01
CA SER A 312 31.11 -8.36 5.79
C SER A 312 31.73 -7.07 5.36
#